data_54ada1dc4959a7d5ddb6ee46a68f8293
#
_entry.id   54ada1dc4959a7d5ddb6ee46a68f8293
#
_cell.length_a   1.000
_cell.length_b   1.000
_cell.length_c   1.000
_cell.angle_alpha   90.00
_cell.angle_beta   90.00
_cell.angle_gamma   90.00
#
_symmetry.space_group_name_H-M   'P 1'
#
loop_
_entity.id
_entity.type
_entity.pdbx_description
1 polymer ?
#
loop_
_entity_poly.entity_id
_entity_poly.type
_entity_poly.pdbx_seq_one_letter_code
_entity_poly.pdbx_strand_id
1 'polypeptide(L)'
;MYANEMTELMNICMIYDNHGNVLLQNRRKKNWAGVAFPGGHVEKGEALVPSVIREIKEETGLDIKDVKLCGVKEWFKDGVRCMVFFYKTNCFSGTLQSSEEGEVFWASATCS
;
A
#
# COMPACT_ATOMS: atom_id res chain seq x y z
N MET A 1 32.06 1.66 -11.12
CA MET A 1 31.58 0.28 -10.89
C MET A 1 30.58 0.27 -9.77
N TYR A 2 29.49 -0.45 -9.93
CA TYR A 2 28.48 -0.60 -8.89
C TYR A 2 28.33 -2.07 -8.51
N ALA A 3 27.83 -2.31 -7.31
CA ALA A 3 27.61 -3.65 -6.79
C ALA A 3 26.14 -3.88 -6.49
N ASN A 4 25.75 -5.15 -6.47
CA ASN A 4 24.41 -5.52 -6.05
C ASN A 4 24.26 -5.28 -4.55
N GLU A 5 23.05 -4.93 -4.17
CA GLU A 5 22.74 -4.57 -2.79
C GLU A 5 21.42 -5.21 -2.39
N MET A 6 21.37 -5.71 -1.16
CA MET A 6 20.12 -6.23 -0.63
C MET A 6 19.16 -5.08 -0.35
N THR A 7 17.97 -5.19 -0.89
CA THR A 7 16.92 -4.19 -0.72
C THR A 7 15.61 -4.87 -0.34
N GLU A 8 14.82 -4.16 0.46
CA GLU A 8 13.46 -4.56 0.80
C GLU A 8 12.53 -3.51 0.20
N LEU A 9 11.65 -3.94 -0.70
CA LEU A 9 10.74 -3.06 -1.42
C LEU A 9 9.32 -3.22 -0.90
N MET A 10 8.69 -2.09 -0.60
CA MET A 10 7.34 -2.05 -0.06
C MET A 10 6.49 -1.08 -0.86
N ASN A 11 5.18 -1.23 -0.76
CA ASN A 11 4.24 -0.33 -1.39
C ASN A 11 3.14 0.09 -0.42
N ILE A 12 2.60 1.27 -0.64
CA ILE A 12 1.43 1.79 0.07
C ILE A 12 0.59 2.51 -0.98
N CYS A 13 -0.72 2.34 -0.92
CA CYS A 13 -1.63 2.98 -1.87
C CYS A 13 -2.73 3.74 -1.15
N MET A 14 -2.86 5.02 -1.49
CA MET A 14 -4.01 5.82 -1.10
C MET A 14 -5.10 5.66 -2.14
N ILE A 15 -6.17 4.99 -1.78
CA ILE A 15 -7.35 4.83 -2.64
C ILE A 15 -8.38 5.84 -2.16
N TYR A 16 -8.86 6.68 -3.05
CA TYR A 16 -9.79 7.73 -2.70
C TYR A 16 -10.97 7.77 -3.66
N ASP A 17 -12.10 8.25 -3.18
CA ASP A 17 -13.29 8.41 -4.00
C ASP A 17 -13.51 9.88 -4.37
N ASN A 18 -14.59 10.18 -5.08
CA ASN A 18 -14.91 11.54 -5.49
C ASN A 18 -15.69 12.32 -4.43
N HIS A 19 -15.84 11.74 -3.23
CA HIS A 19 -16.60 12.34 -2.13
C HIS A 19 -15.71 12.73 -0.95
N GLY A 20 -14.39 12.74 -1.14
CA GLY A 20 -13.46 13.10 -0.09
C GLY A 20 -13.14 11.99 0.90
N ASN A 21 -13.41 10.73 0.54
CA ASN A 21 -13.10 9.59 1.40
C ASN A 21 -11.84 8.89 0.94
N VAL A 22 -11.11 8.33 1.89
CA VAL A 22 -9.93 7.51 1.64
C VAL A 22 -10.12 6.14 2.29
N LEU A 23 -9.52 5.12 1.70
CA LEU A 23 -9.57 3.77 2.23
C LEU A 23 -8.43 3.58 3.23
N LEU A 24 -8.78 3.17 4.44
CA LEU A 24 -7.82 2.90 5.50
C LEU A 24 -7.94 1.46 5.97
N GLN A 25 -6.88 0.98 6.58
CA GLN A 25 -6.81 -0.35 7.16
C GLN A 25 -6.42 -0.24 8.62
N ASN A 26 -7.15 -0.93 9.48
CA ASN A 26 -6.80 -1.05 10.89
C ASN A 26 -5.96 -2.32 11.05
N ARG A 27 -4.64 -2.15 11.08
CA ARG A 27 -3.69 -3.25 11.10
C ARG A 27 -3.74 -4.02 12.40
N ARG A 28 -3.66 -5.35 12.29
CA ARG A 28 -3.72 -6.26 13.45
C ARG A 28 -2.39 -6.89 13.80
N LYS A 29 -1.30 -6.47 13.18
CA LYS A 29 0.02 -7.06 13.44
C LYS A 29 0.52 -6.71 14.83
N LYS A 30 1.09 -7.71 15.53
CA LYS A 30 1.60 -7.57 16.90
C LYS A 30 2.53 -6.39 17.10
N ASN A 31 3.43 -6.16 16.14
CA ASN A 31 4.46 -5.13 16.25
C ASN A 31 4.09 -3.84 15.53
N TRP A 32 2.93 -3.81 14.91
CA TRP A 32 2.52 -2.66 14.14
C TRP A 32 1.00 -2.60 14.05
N ALA A 33 0.40 -2.24 15.19
CA ALA A 33 -1.02 -1.99 15.25
C ALA A 33 -1.28 -0.52 14.90
N GLY A 34 -2.45 -0.24 14.35
CA GLY A 34 -2.88 1.11 14.07
C GLY A 34 -3.48 1.25 12.68
N VAL A 35 -3.93 2.46 12.41
CA VAL A 35 -4.60 2.77 11.14
C VAL A 35 -3.58 3.29 10.13
N ALA A 36 -3.62 2.73 8.93
CA ALA A 36 -2.71 3.08 7.86
C ALA A 36 -3.39 2.85 6.50
N PHE A 37 -2.77 3.36 5.45
CA PHE A 37 -3.17 3.00 4.09
C PHE A 37 -2.78 1.55 3.83
N PRO A 38 -3.58 0.79 3.05
CA PRO A 38 -3.22 -0.58 2.70
C PRO A 38 -1.98 -0.64 1.82
N GLY A 39 -1.27 -1.74 1.91
CA GLY A 39 -0.05 -2.00 1.14
C GLY A 39 0.67 -3.21 1.67
N GLY A 40 1.86 -3.45 1.17
CA GLY A 40 2.62 -4.60 1.57
C GLY A 40 4.00 -4.65 0.91
N HIS A 41 4.54 -5.85 0.79
CA HIS A 41 5.86 -6.07 0.22
C HIS A 41 5.79 -6.43 -1.26
N VAL A 42 6.76 -5.93 -2.02
CA VAL A 42 7.00 -6.37 -3.38
C VAL A 42 7.70 -7.73 -3.31
N GLU A 43 7.15 -8.73 -3.99
CA GLU A 43 7.74 -10.05 -4.00
C GLU A 43 8.92 -10.13 -4.97
N LYS A 44 9.80 -11.09 -4.74
CA LYS A 44 10.94 -11.30 -5.61
C LYS A 44 10.50 -11.54 -7.06
N GLY A 45 11.08 -10.77 -7.98
CA GLY A 45 10.75 -10.88 -9.40
C GLY A 45 9.47 -10.20 -9.82
N GLU A 46 8.77 -9.58 -8.88
CA GLU A 46 7.50 -8.88 -9.16
C GLU A 46 7.77 -7.43 -9.53
N ALA A 47 7.09 -6.92 -10.57
CA ALA A 47 7.17 -5.52 -10.92
C ALA A 47 6.39 -4.66 -9.92
N LEU A 48 6.74 -3.39 -9.83
CA LEU A 48 6.22 -2.50 -8.78
C LEU A 48 4.70 -2.25 -8.88
N VAL A 49 4.20 -1.87 -10.03
CA VAL A 49 2.77 -1.58 -10.18
C VAL A 49 1.92 -2.85 -10.03
N PRO A 50 2.26 -3.96 -10.69
CA PRO A 50 1.54 -5.23 -10.41
C PRO A 50 1.54 -5.63 -8.93
N SER A 51 2.62 -5.33 -8.20
CA SER A 51 2.69 -5.69 -6.78
C SER A 51 1.67 -4.93 -5.93
N VAL A 52 1.51 -3.63 -6.17
CA VAL A 52 0.52 -2.86 -5.40
C VAL A 52 -0.91 -3.27 -5.78
N ILE A 53 -1.16 -3.56 -7.05
CA ILE A 53 -2.48 -4.04 -7.49
C ILE A 53 -2.81 -5.36 -6.78
N ARG A 54 -1.85 -6.28 -6.72
CA ARG A 54 -2.01 -7.57 -6.04
C ARG A 54 -2.28 -7.38 -4.54
N GLU A 55 -1.45 -6.59 -3.86
CA GLU A 55 -1.60 -6.34 -2.42
C GLU A 55 -2.95 -5.73 -2.09
N ILE A 56 -3.39 -4.75 -2.86
CA ILE A 56 -4.69 -4.12 -2.63
C ILE A 56 -5.82 -5.13 -2.83
N LYS A 57 -5.72 -5.98 -3.84
CA LYS A 57 -6.73 -7.03 -4.04
C LYS A 57 -6.80 -7.99 -2.86
N GLU A 58 -5.64 -8.44 -2.39
CA GLU A 58 -5.55 -9.37 -1.26
C GLU A 58 -6.08 -8.75 0.03
N GLU A 59 -5.75 -7.50 0.29
CA GLU A 59 -6.07 -6.85 1.57
C GLU A 59 -7.46 -6.22 1.60
N THR A 60 -7.97 -5.77 0.47
CA THR A 60 -9.20 -4.98 0.44
C THR A 60 -10.32 -5.56 -0.42
N GLY A 61 -10.00 -6.49 -1.31
CA GLY A 61 -10.95 -7.01 -2.28
C GLY A 61 -11.14 -6.13 -3.51
N LEU A 62 -10.53 -4.96 -3.55
CA LEU A 62 -10.71 -4.03 -4.66
C LEU A 62 -9.71 -4.25 -5.79
N ASP A 63 -10.19 -4.06 -7.01
CA ASP A 63 -9.38 -4.03 -8.22
C ASP A 63 -9.09 -2.58 -8.56
N ILE A 64 -7.82 -2.19 -8.54
CA ILE A 64 -7.42 -0.81 -8.81
C ILE A 64 -6.77 -0.67 -10.18
N LYS A 65 -6.93 0.51 -10.76
CA LYS A 65 -6.36 0.88 -12.06
C LYS A 65 -5.79 2.30 -11.96
N ASP A 66 -5.04 2.68 -12.99
CA ASP A 66 -4.48 4.03 -13.12
C ASP A 66 -3.74 4.47 -11.86
N VAL A 67 -2.90 3.58 -11.37
CA VAL A 67 -2.12 3.78 -10.16
C VAL A 67 -0.99 4.75 -10.46
N LYS A 68 -0.93 5.84 -9.69
CA LYS A 68 0.08 6.89 -9.89
C LYS A 68 1.07 6.90 -8.75
N LEU A 69 2.35 6.94 -9.08
CA LEU A 69 3.42 7.08 -8.09
C LEU A 69 3.44 8.52 -7.57
N CYS A 70 3.36 8.67 -6.25
CA CYS A 70 3.36 9.97 -5.59
C CYS A 70 4.68 10.30 -4.92
N GLY A 71 5.43 9.28 -4.51
CA GLY A 71 6.68 9.50 -3.83
C GLY A 71 7.36 8.21 -3.44
N VAL A 72 8.58 8.34 -2.96
CA VAL A 72 9.39 7.22 -2.50
C VAL A 72 10.08 7.66 -1.22
N LYS A 73 10.11 6.77 -0.23
CA LYS A 73 10.86 6.99 1.00
C LYS A 73 11.83 5.83 1.18
N GLU A 74 13.05 6.15 1.62
CA GLU A 74 14.02 5.10 1.89
C GLU A 74 14.65 5.27 3.28
N TRP A 75 15.08 4.16 3.83
CA TRP A 75 15.85 4.14 5.07
C TRP A 75 16.69 2.86 5.07
N PHE A 76 17.62 2.78 6.01
CA PHE A 76 18.46 1.59 6.19
C PHE A 76 18.13 0.94 7.52
N LYS A 77 18.03 -0.38 7.50
CA LYS A 77 17.82 -1.18 8.70
C LYS A 77 18.69 -2.43 8.61
N ASP A 78 19.59 -2.58 9.55
CA ASP A 78 20.50 -3.74 9.63
C ASP A 78 21.27 -3.98 8.32
N GLY A 79 21.73 -2.91 7.70
CA GLY A 79 22.48 -2.98 6.46
C GLY A 79 21.66 -3.20 5.20
N VAL A 80 20.33 -3.25 5.33
CA VAL A 80 19.43 -3.42 4.20
C VAL A 80 18.78 -2.09 3.84
N ARG A 81 18.79 -1.74 2.55
CA ARG A 81 18.08 -0.56 2.06
C ARG A 81 16.60 -0.89 1.98
N CYS A 82 15.78 -0.16 2.72
CA CYS A 82 14.33 -0.32 2.67
C CYS A 82 13.75 0.84 1.88
N MET A 83 12.85 0.53 0.95
CA MET A 83 12.20 1.54 0.12
C MET A 83 10.69 1.30 0.10
N VAL A 84 9.92 2.36 0.31
CA VAL A 84 8.48 2.29 0.17
C VAL A 84 8.04 3.23 -0.94
N PHE A 85 7.23 2.69 -1.86
CA PHE A 85 6.67 3.42 -2.98
C PHE A 85 5.24 3.81 -2.63
N PHE A 86 4.96 5.11 -2.69
CA PHE A 86 3.64 5.66 -2.37
C PHE A 86 2.86 5.88 -3.65
N TYR A 87 1.71 5.23 -3.75
CA TYR A 87 0.81 5.34 -4.90
C TYR A 87 -0.51 5.94 -4.50
N LYS A 88 -1.25 6.45 -5.48
CA LYS A 88 -2.63 6.86 -5.31
C LYS A 88 -3.45 6.48 -6.53
N THR A 89 -4.73 6.24 -6.32
CA THR A 89 -5.70 6.03 -7.40
C THR A 89 -7.11 6.30 -6.90
N ASN A 90 -7.96 6.78 -7.80
CA ASN A 90 -9.40 6.87 -7.56
C ASN A 90 -10.17 5.96 -8.52
N CYS A 91 -9.47 5.12 -9.24
CA CYS A 91 -10.08 4.19 -10.19
C CYS A 91 -10.08 2.79 -9.61
N PHE A 92 -11.24 2.36 -9.12
CA PHE A 92 -11.36 1.06 -8.47
C PHE A 92 -12.73 0.46 -8.71
N SER A 93 -12.81 -0.86 -8.55
CA SER A 93 -14.05 -1.62 -8.68
C SER A 93 -13.98 -2.82 -7.73
N GLY A 94 -15.07 -3.56 -7.65
CA GLY A 94 -15.13 -4.73 -6.80
C GLY A 94 -15.81 -4.46 -5.46
N THR A 95 -15.77 -5.45 -4.57
CA THR A 95 -16.44 -5.39 -3.27
C THR A 95 -15.39 -5.32 -2.17
N LEU A 96 -15.54 -4.35 -1.29
CA LEU A 96 -14.65 -4.18 -0.15
C LEU A 96 -14.77 -5.37 0.79
N GLN A 97 -13.64 -5.99 1.11
CA GLN A 97 -13.55 -7.11 2.03
C GLN A 97 -12.34 -6.94 2.94
N SER A 98 -12.57 -7.14 4.23
CA SER A 98 -11.47 -7.17 5.19
C SER A 98 -10.70 -8.49 5.07
N SER A 99 -9.44 -8.48 5.45
CA SER A 99 -8.57 -9.66 5.41
C SER A 99 -8.00 -9.92 6.80
N GLU A 100 -7.15 -10.97 6.90
CA GLU A 100 -6.42 -11.27 8.13
C GLU A 100 -5.46 -10.15 8.52
N GLU A 101 -5.01 -9.36 7.56
CA GLU A 101 -4.13 -8.22 7.78
C GLU A 101 -4.81 -7.09 8.54
N GLY A 102 -6.14 -7.01 8.49
CA GLY A 102 -6.90 -6.01 9.19
C GLY A 102 -8.21 -5.66 8.53
N GLU A 103 -9.01 -4.93 9.27
CA GLU A 103 -10.27 -4.40 8.79
C GLU A 103 -10.04 -3.19 7.91
N VAL A 104 -10.72 -3.10 6.75
CA VAL A 104 -10.63 -1.97 5.84
C VAL A 104 -11.94 -1.19 5.85
N PHE A 105 -11.81 0.13 5.77
CA PHE A 105 -12.97 1.01 5.87
C PHE A 105 -12.70 2.35 5.19
N TRP A 106 -13.77 3.01 4.77
CA TRP A 106 -13.71 4.36 4.21
C TRP A 106 -13.74 5.40 5.33
N ALA A 107 -12.90 6.39 5.23
CA ALA A 107 -12.83 7.49 6.20
C ALA A 107 -12.78 8.83 5.47
N SER A 108 -13.32 9.85 6.11
CA SER A 108 -13.28 11.20 5.54
C SER A 108 -11.86 11.74 5.58
N ALA A 109 -11.38 12.24 4.46
CA ALA A 109 -10.07 12.88 4.35
C ALA A 109 -10.13 14.37 4.64
N THR A 110 -11.32 14.92 4.85
CA THR A 110 -11.46 16.36 5.14
C THR A 110 -11.03 16.63 6.57
N CYS A 111 -10.08 17.55 6.69
CA CYS A 111 -9.71 18.09 7.99
C CYS A 111 -10.73 19.16 8.38
N SER A 112 -11.38 18.96 9.47
CA SER A 112 -12.27 19.95 10.04
C SER A 112 -11.52 20.82 11.04
#